data_4b4c8f59965a8613fcf6f5c5cf7948a6
#
_entry.id   4b4c8f59965a8613fcf6f5c5cf7948a6
#
_cell.length_a   1.000
_cell.length_b   1.000
_cell.length_c   1.000
_cell.angle_alpha   90.00
_cell.angle_beta   90.00
_cell.angle_gamma   90.00
#
_symmetry.space_group_name_H-M   'P 1'
#
loop_
_entity.id
_entity.type
_entity.pdbx_description
1 polymer ?
#
loop_
_entity_poly.entity_id
_entity_poly.type
_entity_poly.pdbx_seq_one_letter_code
_entity_poly.pdbx_strand_id
1 'polypeptide(L)'
;MAKVGDYQIWRCEREDIASVVDINAETLPEHYSDYFYYEILSEFPETFLVAELEGSLIGYVMCRIEYGFSHLRKLGLARKGHVVSIAVREQHRGKGVGTMLMRATQEAMTKRNATESYLEVRVSNSEAITLYQRLGYKVSGRLEAYYKDGEAALVMAIQIGQ
;
A
#
# COMPACT_ATOMS: atom_id res chain seq x y z
N MET A 1 3.56 2.16 17.94
CA MET A 1 2.39 1.58 17.26
C MET A 1 1.31 2.60 17.03
N ALA A 2 0.80 2.67 15.83
CA ALA A 2 -0.30 3.55 15.49
C ALA A 2 -1.64 2.89 15.86
N LYS A 3 -2.60 3.69 16.27
CA LYS A 3 -3.90 3.20 16.72
C LYS A 3 -5.01 4.15 16.29
N VAL A 4 -6.11 3.61 15.78
CA VAL A 4 -7.34 4.34 15.48
C VAL A 4 -8.48 3.58 16.12
N GLY A 5 -9.17 4.22 17.09
CA GLY A 5 -10.16 3.50 17.90
C GLY A 5 -9.50 2.30 18.57
N ASP A 6 -10.03 1.11 18.36
CA ASP A 6 -9.47 -0.14 18.87
C ASP A 6 -8.58 -0.87 17.85
N TYR A 7 -8.39 -0.29 16.66
CA TYR A 7 -7.51 -0.85 15.65
C TYR A 7 -6.05 -0.55 15.98
N GLN A 8 -5.19 -1.52 15.76
CA GLN A 8 -3.75 -1.38 15.97
C GLN A 8 -3.00 -1.74 14.70
N ILE A 9 -1.93 -0.99 14.42
CA ILE A 9 -1.06 -1.23 13.26
C ILE A 9 0.26 -1.82 13.77
N TRP A 10 0.64 -2.98 13.21
CA TRP A 10 1.85 -3.71 13.56
C TRP A 10 2.66 -4.00 12.31
N ARG A 11 3.93 -4.29 12.49
CA ARG A 11 4.71 -4.91 11.41
C ARG A 11 4.18 -6.32 11.18
N CYS A 12 4.04 -6.70 9.90
CA CYS A 12 3.68 -8.06 9.54
C CYS A 12 4.77 -9.02 10.01
N GLU A 13 4.38 -10.12 10.59
CA GLU A 13 5.28 -11.21 10.93
C GLU A 13 5.02 -12.39 10.00
N ARG A 14 5.96 -13.33 9.97
CA ARG A 14 5.84 -14.50 9.09
C ARG A 14 4.53 -15.26 9.32
N GLU A 15 4.12 -15.36 10.57
CA GLU A 15 2.88 -16.04 10.97
C GLU A 15 1.62 -15.33 10.48
N ASP A 16 1.72 -14.05 10.12
CA ASP A 16 0.60 -13.25 9.65
C ASP A 16 0.30 -13.44 8.17
N ILE A 17 1.24 -14.00 7.41
CA ILE A 17 1.13 -14.10 5.95
C ILE A 17 -0.14 -14.84 5.53
N ALA A 18 -0.50 -15.93 6.21
CA ALA A 18 -1.71 -16.68 5.86
C ALA A 18 -2.97 -15.78 5.94
N SER A 19 -3.06 -14.96 6.98
CA SER A 19 -4.17 -14.01 7.12
C SER A 19 -4.13 -12.90 6.06
N VAL A 20 -2.95 -12.42 5.70
CA VAL A 20 -2.78 -11.42 4.64
C VAL A 20 -3.26 -11.99 3.31
N VAL A 21 -2.88 -13.23 2.99
CA VAL A 21 -3.32 -13.92 1.77
C VAL A 21 -4.85 -14.03 1.74
N ASP A 22 -5.46 -14.39 2.86
CA ASP A 22 -6.91 -14.50 2.99
C ASP A 22 -7.59 -13.14 2.76
N ILE A 23 -7.05 -12.07 3.34
CA ILE A 23 -7.60 -10.72 3.14
C ILE A 23 -7.50 -10.32 1.67
N ASN A 24 -6.36 -10.59 1.03
CA ASN A 24 -6.18 -10.32 -0.39
C ASN A 24 -7.21 -11.08 -1.23
N ALA A 25 -7.39 -12.37 -0.95
CA ALA A 25 -8.33 -13.21 -1.70
C ALA A 25 -9.79 -12.73 -1.59
N GLU A 26 -10.18 -12.21 -0.41
CA GLU A 26 -11.52 -11.70 -0.18
C GLU A 26 -11.80 -10.35 -0.85
N THR A 27 -10.79 -9.50 -0.97
CA THR A 27 -11.00 -8.07 -1.20
C THR A 27 -10.51 -7.56 -2.54
N LEU A 28 -9.54 -8.21 -3.15
CA LEU A 28 -8.88 -7.72 -4.37
C LEU A 28 -8.90 -8.78 -5.46
N PRO A 29 -9.04 -8.37 -6.73
CA PRO A 29 -8.90 -9.30 -7.84
C PRO A 29 -7.45 -9.67 -8.15
N GLU A 30 -6.47 -8.83 -7.74
CA GLU A 30 -5.05 -9.07 -7.97
C GLU A 30 -4.48 -9.93 -6.86
N HIS A 31 -3.97 -11.12 -7.22
CA HIS A 31 -3.41 -12.09 -6.29
C HIS A 31 -1.93 -12.33 -6.61
N TYR A 32 -1.18 -12.75 -5.61
CA TYR A 32 0.24 -13.04 -5.72
C TYR A 32 0.52 -14.46 -5.24
N SER A 33 1.66 -15.03 -5.64
CA SER A 33 2.10 -16.30 -5.07
C SER A 33 2.48 -16.10 -3.60
N ASP A 34 2.36 -17.16 -2.80
CA ASP A 34 2.75 -17.11 -1.39
C ASP A 34 4.22 -16.69 -1.25
N TYR A 35 5.07 -17.19 -2.15
CA TYR A 35 6.51 -16.85 -2.17
C TYR A 35 6.71 -15.33 -2.26
N PHE A 36 5.91 -14.64 -3.06
CA PHE A 36 6.04 -13.18 -3.24
C PHE A 36 5.81 -12.45 -1.92
N TYR A 37 4.81 -12.85 -1.13
CA TYR A 37 4.57 -12.23 0.17
C TYR A 37 5.75 -12.42 1.11
N TYR A 38 6.30 -13.62 1.17
CA TYR A 38 7.46 -13.90 2.03
C TYR A 38 8.71 -13.16 1.57
N GLU A 39 8.89 -13.02 0.26
CA GLU A 39 10.02 -12.29 -0.30
C GLU A 39 9.95 -10.81 0.08
N ILE A 40 8.79 -10.17 -0.10
CA ILE A 40 8.61 -8.76 0.27
C ILE A 40 8.81 -8.58 1.78
N LEU A 41 8.26 -9.46 2.59
CA LEU A 41 8.44 -9.39 4.03
C LEU A 41 9.92 -9.49 4.44
N SER A 42 10.65 -10.38 3.80
CA SER A 42 12.09 -10.58 4.06
C SER A 42 12.92 -9.35 3.72
N GLU A 43 12.63 -8.72 2.56
CA GLU A 43 13.41 -7.58 2.08
C GLU A 43 12.97 -6.24 2.69
N PHE A 44 11.68 -6.08 2.94
CA PHE A 44 11.10 -4.79 3.36
C PHE A 44 10.18 -4.95 4.58
N PRO A 45 10.70 -5.48 5.70
CA PRO A 45 9.85 -5.73 6.88
C PRO A 45 9.24 -4.47 7.49
N GLU A 46 9.90 -3.31 7.34
CA GLU A 46 9.43 -2.06 7.93
C GLU A 46 8.23 -1.48 7.18
N THR A 47 8.04 -1.86 5.92
CA THR A 47 6.97 -1.33 5.07
C THR A 47 5.94 -2.39 4.71
N PHE A 48 5.89 -3.47 5.48
CA PHE A 48 4.84 -4.49 5.38
C PHE A 48 4.11 -4.51 6.72
N LEU A 49 2.93 -3.88 6.75
CA LEU A 49 2.19 -3.64 7.98
C LEU A 49 0.84 -4.32 7.96
N VAL A 50 0.34 -4.67 9.13
CA VAL A 50 -1.00 -5.26 9.29
C VAL A 50 -1.82 -4.45 10.26
N ALA A 51 -3.14 -4.48 10.08
CA ALA A 51 -4.09 -3.86 10.99
C ALA A 51 -4.85 -4.96 11.72
N GLU A 52 -4.95 -4.80 13.04
CA GLU A 52 -5.54 -5.78 13.94
C GLU A 52 -6.67 -5.16 14.74
N LEU A 53 -7.73 -5.94 14.95
CA LEU A 53 -8.81 -5.62 15.89
C LEU A 53 -9.11 -6.87 16.70
N GLU A 54 -8.97 -6.76 18.03
CA GLU A 54 -9.33 -7.83 18.96
C GLU A 54 -8.69 -9.18 18.61
N GLY A 55 -7.42 -9.17 18.23
CA GLY A 55 -6.67 -10.37 17.91
C GLY A 55 -6.82 -10.88 16.48
N SER A 56 -7.65 -10.24 15.65
CA SER A 56 -7.85 -10.64 14.25
C SER A 56 -7.29 -9.62 13.29
N LEU A 57 -6.56 -10.07 12.29
CA LEU A 57 -6.08 -9.20 11.23
C LEU A 57 -7.24 -8.83 10.30
N ILE A 58 -7.42 -7.54 10.07
CA ILE A 58 -8.51 -7.03 9.24
C ILE A 58 -8.03 -6.20 8.06
N GLY A 59 -6.74 -5.96 7.95
CA GLY A 59 -6.18 -5.22 6.84
C GLY A 59 -4.66 -5.36 6.78
N TYR A 60 -4.09 -4.93 5.66
CA TYR A 60 -2.64 -4.94 5.47
C TYR A 60 -2.23 -3.90 4.43
N VAL A 61 -0.96 -3.57 4.44
CA VAL A 61 -0.31 -2.84 3.36
C VAL A 61 1.06 -3.46 3.11
N MET A 62 1.36 -3.76 1.85
CA MET A 62 2.60 -4.41 1.44
C MET A 62 3.32 -3.49 0.46
N CYS A 63 4.53 -3.08 0.82
CA CYS A 63 5.30 -2.11 0.04
C CYS A 63 6.72 -2.57 -0.15
N ARG A 64 7.40 -1.96 -1.11
CA ARG A 64 8.83 -2.16 -1.32
C ARG A 64 9.51 -0.83 -1.61
N ILE A 65 10.81 -0.79 -1.44
CA ILE A 65 11.63 0.37 -1.75
C ILE A 65 12.34 0.12 -3.07
N GLU A 66 12.22 1.06 -4.00
CA GLU A 66 12.80 0.98 -5.34
C GLU A 66 13.66 2.21 -5.61
N TYR A 67 14.61 2.07 -6.51
CA TYR A 67 15.40 3.19 -6.99
C TYR A 67 15.24 3.28 -8.51
N GLY A 68 14.79 4.43 -9.00
CA GLY A 68 14.51 4.60 -10.43
C GLY A 68 14.00 5.99 -10.74
N PHE A 69 13.38 6.14 -11.90
CA PHE A 69 12.88 7.44 -12.34
C PHE A 69 11.81 7.98 -11.40
N SER A 70 11.91 9.28 -11.12
CA SER A 70 10.92 10.00 -10.31
C SER A 70 9.55 9.99 -10.98
N HIS A 71 8.49 9.85 -10.17
CA HIS A 71 7.11 10.02 -10.62
C HIS A 71 6.63 11.47 -10.46
N LEU A 72 7.40 12.32 -9.78
CA LEU A 72 7.02 13.70 -9.49
C LEU A 72 7.78 14.73 -10.32
N ARG A 73 8.96 14.36 -10.81
CA ARG A 73 9.82 15.23 -11.63
C ARG A 73 9.96 14.64 -13.01
N LYS A 74 10.05 15.49 -14.02
CA LYS A 74 10.22 15.02 -15.42
C LYS A 74 11.51 14.27 -15.63
N LEU A 75 12.57 14.69 -14.93
CA LEU A 75 13.92 14.11 -15.04
C LEU A 75 14.43 13.81 -13.64
N GLY A 76 15.27 12.79 -13.55
CA GLY A 76 15.95 12.46 -12.33
C GLY A 76 15.54 11.16 -11.73
N LEU A 77 16.35 10.70 -10.81
CA LEU A 77 16.16 9.44 -10.10
C LEU A 77 15.71 9.74 -8.68
N ALA A 78 14.99 8.81 -8.09
CA ALA A 78 14.51 8.90 -6.73
C ALA A 78 14.48 7.52 -6.08
N ARG A 79 14.65 7.50 -4.77
CA ARG A 79 14.34 6.32 -3.97
C ARG A 79 12.86 6.41 -3.65
N LYS A 80 12.12 5.40 -4.05
CA LYS A 80 10.65 5.43 -4.04
C LYS A 80 10.10 4.32 -3.17
N GLY A 81 9.05 4.62 -2.42
CA GLY A 81 8.24 3.62 -1.76
C GLY A 81 7.07 3.24 -2.66
N HIS A 82 7.03 1.99 -3.09
CA HIS A 82 5.96 1.47 -3.94
C HIS A 82 4.96 0.71 -3.09
N VAL A 83 3.74 1.21 -3.02
CA VAL A 83 2.63 0.48 -2.39
C VAL A 83 2.18 -0.59 -3.37
N VAL A 84 2.59 -1.84 -3.13
CA VAL A 84 2.29 -2.96 -4.01
C VAL A 84 0.84 -3.40 -3.85
N SER A 85 0.36 -3.47 -2.60
CA SER A 85 -0.99 -3.92 -2.30
C SER A 85 -1.43 -3.38 -0.96
N ILE A 86 -2.69 -2.95 -0.88
CA ILE A 86 -3.32 -2.52 0.36
C ILE A 86 -4.77 -2.98 0.34
N ALA A 87 -5.24 -3.52 1.46
CA ALA A 87 -6.63 -3.94 1.58
C ALA A 87 -7.09 -3.91 3.03
N VAL A 88 -8.38 -3.63 3.20
CA VAL A 88 -9.08 -3.68 4.48
C VAL A 88 -10.35 -4.50 4.25
N ARG A 89 -10.64 -5.44 5.15
CA ARG A 89 -11.87 -6.26 5.07
C ARG A 89 -13.08 -5.34 5.02
N GLU A 90 -14.08 -5.71 4.23
CA GLU A 90 -15.25 -4.86 3.94
C GLU A 90 -15.93 -4.33 5.20
N GLN A 91 -16.10 -5.19 6.22
CA GLN A 91 -16.78 -4.83 7.47
C GLN A 91 -16.05 -3.74 8.27
N HIS A 92 -14.78 -3.50 7.95
CA HIS A 92 -13.92 -2.55 8.67
C HIS A 92 -13.55 -1.32 7.85
N ARG A 93 -14.17 -1.16 6.68
CA ARG A 93 -13.96 0.02 5.82
C ARG A 93 -14.71 1.23 6.36
N GLY A 94 -14.27 2.42 5.93
CA GLY A 94 -14.91 3.68 6.35
C GLY A 94 -14.61 4.07 7.79
N LYS A 95 -13.62 3.46 8.42
CA LYS A 95 -13.27 3.71 9.84
C LYS A 95 -11.86 4.26 10.02
N GLY A 96 -11.21 4.67 8.92
CA GLY A 96 -9.89 5.29 8.97
C GLY A 96 -8.72 4.31 8.97
N VAL A 97 -8.95 3.01 8.85
CA VAL A 97 -7.88 2.01 8.88
C VAL A 97 -6.94 2.13 7.69
N GLY A 98 -7.51 2.30 6.48
CA GLY A 98 -6.70 2.49 5.27
C GLY A 98 -5.81 3.71 5.35
N THR A 99 -6.35 4.82 5.84
CA THR A 99 -5.58 6.05 6.08
C THR A 99 -4.45 5.80 7.06
N MET A 100 -4.73 5.10 8.16
CA MET A 100 -3.71 4.81 9.17
C MET A 100 -2.60 3.92 8.61
N LEU A 101 -2.95 2.88 7.86
CA LEU A 101 -1.97 2.02 7.18
C LEU A 101 -1.08 2.83 6.24
N MET A 102 -1.67 3.70 5.43
CA MET A 102 -0.92 4.52 4.48
C MET A 102 0.01 5.51 5.18
N ARG A 103 -0.45 6.17 6.24
CA ARG A 103 0.40 7.11 6.99
C ARG A 103 1.57 6.41 7.66
N ALA A 104 1.33 5.26 8.29
CA ALA A 104 2.38 4.46 8.91
C ALA A 104 3.40 4.00 7.88
N THR A 105 2.93 3.62 6.70
CA THR A 105 3.79 3.21 5.59
C THR A 105 4.66 4.36 5.10
N GLN A 106 4.10 5.55 4.92
CA GLN A 106 4.87 6.74 4.49
C GLN A 106 5.98 7.06 5.49
N GLU A 107 5.67 6.96 6.77
CA GLU A 107 6.66 7.18 7.83
C GLU A 107 7.79 6.14 7.74
N ALA A 108 7.44 4.87 7.57
CA ALA A 108 8.44 3.80 7.42
C ALA A 108 9.29 3.97 6.16
N MET A 109 8.68 4.36 5.04
CA MET A 109 9.38 4.65 3.79
C MET A 109 10.39 5.78 3.97
N THR A 110 9.98 6.84 4.68
CA THR A 110 10.86 7.98 4.97
C THR A 110 12.08 7.55 5.77
N LYS A 111 11.89 6.67 6.75
CA LYS A 111 13.01 6.12 7.53
C LYS A 111 13.96 5.28 6.68
N ARG A 112 13.49 4.76 5.56
CA ARG A 112 14.30 4.04 4.56
C ARG A 112 14.85 5.00 3.49
N ASN A 113 14.77 6.30 3.71
CA ASN A 113 15.27 7.36 2.83
C ASN A 113 14.54 7.46 1.49
N ALA A 114 13.30 6.99 1.42
CA ALA A 114 12.46 7.23 0.27
C ALA A 114 11.99 8.69 0.28
N THR A 115 11.95 9.30 -0.90
CA THR A 115 11.53 10.70 -1.08
C THR A 115 10.21 10.80 -1.83
N GLU A 116 9.73 9.70 -2.38
CA GLU A 116 8.45 9.61 -3.06
C GLU A 116 7.76 8.32 -2.66
N SER A 117 6.44 8.35 -2.62
CA SER A 117 5.62 7.13 -2.56
C SER A 117 4.69 7.11 -3.75
N TYR A 118 4.49 5.96 -4.37
CA TYR A 118 3.59 5.83 -5.51
C TYR A 118 2.83 4.51 -5.48
N LEU A 119 1.76 4.47 -6.23
CA LEU A 119 0.90 3.28 -6.36
C LEU A 119 0.18 3.31 -7.69
N GLU A 120 -0.34 2.14 -8.08
CA GLU A 120 -1.26 2.00 -9.20
C GLU A 120 -2.65 1.71 -8.64
N VAL A 121 -3.67 2.31 -9.24
CA VAL A 121 -5.07 2.11 -8.84
C VAL A 121 -5.95 2.04 -10.08
N ARG A 122 -6.94 1.13 -10.08
CA ARG A 122 -7.88 1.02 -11.20
C ARG A 122 -8.59 2.36 -11.41
N VAL A 123 -8.73 2.75 -12.66
CA VAL A 123 -9.41 4.03 -12.99
C VAL A 123 -10.84 4.05 -12.48
N SER A 124 -11.49 2.89 -12.34
CA SER A 124 -12.86 2.77 -11.84
C SER A 124 -12.96 2.77 -10.31
N ASN A 125 -11.84 2.63 -9.60
CA ASN A 125 -11.87 2.54 -8.13
C ASN A 125 -11.91 3.92 -7.49
N SER A 126 -13.06 4.59 -7.61
CA SER A 126 -13.24 5.96 -7.13
C SER A 126 -13.07 6.10 -5.61
N GLU A 127 -13.45 5.07 -4.85
CA GLU A 127 -13.28 5.08 -3.40
C GLU A 127 -11.80 5.13 -2.99
N ALA A 128 -10.98 4.27 -3.60
CA ALA A 128 -9.54 4.25 -3.34
C ALA A 128 -8.86 5.53 -3.84
N ILE A 129 -9.22 6.00 -5.03
CA ILE A 129 -8.68 7.24 -5.58
C ILE A 129 -8.96 8.40 -4.63
N THR A 130 -10.18 8.49 -4.11
CA THR A 130 -10.55 9.54 -3.14
C THR A 130 -9.69 9.45 -1.87
N LEU A 131 -9.48 8.24 -1.35
CA LEU A 131 -8.61 8.02 -0.19
C LEU A 131 -7.21 8.57 -0.45
N TYR A 132 -6.61 8.19 -1.58
CA TYR A 132 -5.25 8.61 -1.90
C TYR A 132 -5.16 10.12 -2.14
N GLN A 133 -6.14 10.72 -2.79
CA GLN A 133 -6.20 12.17 -2.96
C GLN A 133 -6.26 12.91 -1.63
N ARG A 134 -7.04 12.41 -0.68
CA ARG A 134 -7.12 12.98 0.67
C ARG A 134 -5.78 12.90 1.41
N LEU A 135 -4.98 11.89 1.11
CA LEU A 135 -3.64 11.75 1.67
C LEU A 135 -2.60 12.62 0.97
N GLY A 136 -2.98 13.29 -0.13
CA GLY A 136 -2.10 14.17 -0.88
C GLY A 136 -1.49 13.57 -2.13
N TYR A 137 -1.82 12.33 -2.47
CA TYR A 137 -1.37 11.72 -3.72
C TYR A 137 -2.02 12.44 -4.90
N LYS A 138 -1.26 12.59 -5.97
CA LYS A 138 -1.72 13.19 -7.23
C LYS A 138 -1.46 12.23 -8.38
N VAL A 139 -2.33 12.29 -9.39
CA VAL A 139 -2.15 11.48 -10.59
C VAL A 139 -0.88 11.96 -11.31
N SER A 140 0.06 11.04 -11.52
CA SER A 140 1.30 11.29 -12.24
C SER A 140 1.34 10.60 -13.61
N GLY A 141 0.44 9.66 -13.85
CA GLY A 141 0.40 8.93 -15.12
C GLY A 141 -0.79 8.01 -15.23
N ARG A 142 -0.92 7.43 -16.41
CA ARG A 142 -1.95 6.44 -16.71
C ARG A 142 -1.32 5.30 -17.51
N LEU A 143 -1.64 4.06 -17.12
CA LEU A 143 -1.14 2.86 -17.80
C LEU A 143 -2.34 2.13 -18.43
N GLU A 144 -2.40 2.16 -19.75
CA GLU A 144 -3.49 1.48 -20.47
C GLU A 144 -3.33 -0.04 -20.38
N ALA A 145 -4.46 -0.74 -20.33
CA ALA A 145 -4.51 -2.21 -20.30
C ALA A 145 -3.58 -2.81 -19.24
N TYR A 146 -3.51 -2.19 -18.08
CA TYR A 146 -2.57 -2.57 -17.02
C TYR A 146 -2.98 -3.87 -16.33
N TYR A 147 -4.27 -4.01 -16.01
CA TYR A 147 -4.79 -5.18 -15.31
C TYR A 147 -5.16 -6.29 -16.30
N LYS A 148 -5.27 -7.52 -15.81
CA LYS A 148 -5.56 -8.70 -16.65
C LYS A 148 -6.85 -8.58 -17.42
N ASP A 149 -7.85 -7.88 -16.88
CA ASP A 149 -9.13 -7.65 -17.52
C ASP A 149 -9.10 -6.49 -18.53
N GLY A 150 -7.95 -5.85 -18.71
CA GLY A 150 -7.76 -4.75 -19.66
C GLY A 150 -8.03 -3.37 -19.08
N GLU A 151 -8.44 -3.27 -17.83
CA GLU A 151 -8.68 -1.95 -17.24
C GLU A 151 -7.37 -1.19 -17.07
N ALA A 152 -7.41 0.14 -17.31
CA ALA A 152 -6.27 1.02 -17.09
C ALA A 152 -6.05 1.31 -15.61
N ALA A 153 -4.81 1.63 -15.26
CA ALA A 153 -4.43 2.10 -13.95
C ALA A 153 -4.06 3.57 -13.99
N LEU A 154 -4.41 4.31 -12.93
CA LEU A 154 -3.76 5.59 -12.65
C LEU A 154 -2.54 5.31 -11.80
N VAL A 155 -1.45 6.00 -12.11
CA VAL A 155 -0.28 6.05 -11.21
C VAL A 155 -0.45 7.31 -10.37
N MET A 156 -0.45 7.16 -9.06
CA MET A 156 -0.57 8.27 -8.13
C MET A 156 0.68 8.33 -7.27
N ALA A 157 1.15 9.54 -6.99
CA ALA A 157 2.40 9.74 -6.26
C ALA A 157 2.32 10.95 -5.34
N ILE A 158 3.15 10.92 -4.30
CA ILE A 158 3.29 11.99 -3.31
C ILE A 158 4.75 12.12 -2.91
N GLN A 159 5.18 13.36 -2.64
CA GLN A 159 6.48 13.60 -2.03
C GLN A 159 6.41 13.29 -0.54
N ILE A 160 7.40 12.55 -0.04
CA ILE A 160 7.55 12.21 1.38
C ILE A 160 8.97 12.54 1.82
N GLY A 161 9.23 12.48 3.12
CA GLY A 161 10.59 12.60 3.63
C GLY A 161 11.18 13.99 3.51
N GLN A 162 10.49 14.98 4.01
CA GLN A 162 10.99 16.35 4.13
C GLN A 162 11.88 16.54 5.34
#